data_d891b49f498220856e132f96f9f553fb
#
_entry.id   d891b49f498220856e132f96f9f553fb
#
_cell.length_a   1.000
_cell.length_b   1.000
_cell.length_c   1.000
_cell.angle_alpha   90.00
_cell.angle_beta   90.00
_cell.angle_gamma   90.00
#
_symmetry.space_group_name_H-M   'P 1'
#
loop_
_entity.id
_entity.type
_entity.pdbx_description
1 polymer ?
#
loop_
_entity_poly.entity_id
_entity_poly.type
_entity_poly.pdbx_seq_one_letter_code
_entity_poly.pdbx_strand_id
1 'polypeptide(L)'
;MTPPNTHIFIVVEGQSEKEFINTVIKPTFESNQIYICPTILGRNNHKGGHVQFDRFKRDVVSLIKQIDKQNNFFVTTMFDFYGLEDFPVQDIEQVNNIYKKEEYIEKIMLDTVLQTTQCHPERFIPYIQLYELEGLFFSDVEKLCSIQPNWYKFISQLQNIRNDFETPEHINNSFDTKPSKRLENVLFSPKYNSKTKTLLSPIIW
;
A
#
# COMPACT_ATOMS: atom_id res chain seq x y z
N MET A 1 26.32 23.04 6.05
CA MET A 1 24.86 23.31 6.06
C MET A 1 24.18 21.98 6.30
N THR A 2 23.38 21.85 7.34
CA THR A 2 22.51 20.68 7.53
C THR A 2 21.50 20.67 6.37
N PRO A 3 21.26 19.52 5.72
CA PRO A 3 20.22 19.42 4.70
C PRO A 3 18.87 19.80 5.32
N PRO A 4 18.00 20.47 4.57
CA PRO A 4 16.70 20.83 5.08
C PRO A 4 15.86 19.57 5.35
N ASN A 5 15.09 19.60 6.43
CA ASN A 5 14.15 18.51 6.77
C ASN A 5 13.20 18.26 5.60
N THR A 6 13.10 17.00 5.19
CA THR A 6 12.20 16.58 4.12
C THR A 6 11.00 15.85 4.72
N HIS A 7 9.80 16.26 4.34
CA HIS A 7 8.56 15.62 4.76
C HIS A 7 7.95 14.83 3.62
N ILE A 8 7.67 13.55 3.84
CA ILE A 8 7.01 12.68 2.88
C ILE A 8 5.64 12.28 3.45
N PHE A 9 4.60 12.78 2.82
CA PHE A 9 3.22 12.40 3.15
C PHE A 9 2.84 11.18 2.33
N ILE A 10 2.52 10.08 3.00
CA ILE A 10 2.06 8.85 2.34
C ILE A 10 0.58 8.70 2.59
N VAL A 11 -0.22 8.89 1.55
CA VAL A 11 -1.67 8.72 1.62
C VAL A 11 -2.00 7.24 1.46
N VAL A 12 -2.74 6.69 2.40
CA VAL A 12 -3.04 5.26 2.50
C VAL A 12 -4.53 4.99 2.56
N GLU A 13 -4.93 3.77 2.19
CA GLU A 13 -6.33 3.33 2.25
C GLU A 13 -6.82 3.17 3.68
N GLY A 14 -6.05 2.49 4.53
CA GLY A 14 -6.51 2.09 5.84
C GLY A 14 -5.45 2.04 6.94
N GLN A 15 -5.82 1.37 8.03
CA GLN A 15 -4.98 1.28 9.21
C GLN A 15 -3.81 0.30 9.01
N SER A 16 -3.98 -0.75 8.19
CA SER A 16 -2.93 -1.75 7.92
C SER A 16 -1.72 -1.12 7.24
N GLU A 17 -1.94 -0.36 6.17
CA GLU A 17 -0.90 0.35 5.44
C GLU A 17 -0.24 1.41 6.31
N LYS A 18 -1.05 2.15 7.09
CA LYS A 18 -0.52 3.15 8.02
C LYS A 18 0.40 2.52 9.07
N GLU A 19 0.03 1.38 9.63
CA GLU A 19 0.83 0.67 10.61
C GLU A 19 2.12 0.12 9.98
N PHE A 20 2.04 -0.47 8.79
CA PHE A 20 3.20 -0.88 8.02
C PHE A 20 4.20 0.27 7.81
N ILE A 21 3.70 1.44 7.38
CA ILE A 21 4.55 2.62 7.19
C ILE A 21 5.20 3.05 8.50
N ASN A 22 4.46 3.07 9.60
CA ASN A 22 4.99 3.51 10.90
C ASN A 22 6.03 2.56 11.47
N THR A 23 5.87 1.25 11.27
CA THR A 23 6.70 0.22 11.91
C THR A 23 7.87 -0.23 11.05
N VAL A 24 7.73 -0.18 9.71
CA VAL A 24 8.76 -0.64 8.77
C VAL A 24 9.44 0.50 8.04
N ILE A 25 8.66 1.34 7.37
CA ILE A 25 9.22 2.35 6.48
C ILE A 25 9.83 3.50 7.28
N LYS A 26 9.05 4.09 8.19
CA LYS A 26 9.45 5.28 8.93
C LYS A 26 10.76 5.14 9.69
N PRO A 27 11.05 4.06 10.45
CA PRO A 27 12.31 3.92 11.17
C PRO A 27 13.56 3.91 10.27
N THR A 28 13.40 3.45 9.02
CA THR A 28 14.51 3.40 8.05
C THR A 28 14.99 4.79 7.63
N PHE A 29 14.11 5.79 7.68
CA PHE A 29 14.38 7.14 7.19
C PHE A 29 14.64 8.18 8.29
N GLU A 30 14.28 7.91 9.54
CA GLU A 30 14.39 8.88 10.65
C GLU A 30 15.81 9.42 10.87
N SER A 31 16.82 8.59 10.64
CA SER A 31 18.24 8.99 10.77
C SER A 31 18.70 9.99 9.70
N ASN A 32 17.95 10.13 8.61
CA ASN A 32 18.34 10.93 7.44
C ASN A 32 17.62 12.27 7.34
N GLN A 33 16.98 12.74 8.42
CA GLN A 33 16.17 13.97 8.44
C GLN A 33 14.98 13.92 7.46
N ILE A 34 14.49 12.71 7.17
CA ILE A 34 13.31 12.45 6.34
C ILE A 34 12.17 12.02 7.28
N TYR A 35 11.11 12.81 7.30
CA TYR A 35 9.96 12.60 8.16
C TYR A 35 8.81 12.00 7.36
N ILE A 36 8.48 10.76 7.68
CA ILE A 36 7.38 10.03 7.04
C ILE A 36 6.07 10.30 7.78
N CYS A 37 5.05 10.76 7.06
CA CYS A 37 3.76 11.20 7.58
C CYS A 37 2.61 10.39 6.93
N PRO A 38 2.27 9.18 7.42
CA PRO A 38 1.17 8.40 6.85
C PRO A 38 -0.19 9.02 7.18
N THR A 39 -1.00 9.22 6.16
CA THR A 39 -2.32 9.86 6.22
C THR A 39 -3.39 8.97 5.62
N ILE A 40 -4.38 8.55 6.41
CA ILE A 40 -5.49 7.73 5.92
C ILE A 40 -6.49 8.62 5.15
N LEU A 41 -6.91 8.15 3.97
CA LEU A 41 -7.98 8.77 3.19
C LEU A 41 -9.28 8.89 3.99
N GLY A 42 -10.00 10.00 3.79
CA GLY A 42 -11.33 10.23 4.31
C GLY A 42 -11.40 11.17 5.50
N ARG A 43 -12.63 11.55 5.83
CA ARG A 43 -12.96 12.41 6.98
C ARG A 43 -13.09 11.59 8.26
N ASN A 44 -13.06 12.26 9.41
CA ASN A 44 -13.00 11.64 10.75
C ASN A 44 -13.99 10.49 11.03
N ASN A 45 -15.14 10.45 10.34
CA ASN A 45 -16.17 9.42 10.57
C ASN A 45 -16.21 8.32 9.48
N HIS A 46 -15.38 8.42 8.42
CA HIS A 46 -15.33 7.48 7.30
C HIS A 46 -13.88 7.33 6.81
N LYS A 47 -13.00 6.86 7.68
CA LYS A 47 -11.61 6.55 7.34
C LYS A 47 -11.45 5.10 6.95
N GLY A 48 -10.71 4.86 5.86
CA GLY A 48 -10.44 3.52 5.34
C GLY A 48 -11.53 3.00 4.38
N GLY A 49 -11.36 1.78 3.91
CA GLY A 49 -12.17 1.14 2.87
C GLY A 49 -11.70 1.50 1.47
N HIS A 50 -12.38 0.95 0.46
CA HIS A 50 -12.00 1.14 -0.95
C HIS A 50 -11.69 2.58 -1.35
N VAL A 51 -10.70 2.74 -2.23
CA VAL A 51 -10.24 4.04 -2.73
C VAL A 51 -11.07 4.41 -3.96
N GLN A 52 -12.13 5.17 -3.76
CA GLN A 52 -12.88 5.76 -4.86
C GLN A 52 -12.09 6.92 -5.49
N PHE A 53 -12.13 7.03 -6.82
CA PHE A 53 -11.37 8.03 -7.55
C PHE A 53 -11.64 9.47 -7.10
N ASP A 54 -12.91 9.84 -6.90
CA ASP A 54 -13.28 11.18 -6.41
C ASP A 54 -12.77 11.45 -4.99
N ARG A 55 -12.71 10.42 -4.15
CA ARG A 55 -12.17 10.53 -2.80
C ARG A 55 -10.66 10.74 -2.85
N PHE A 56 -9.95 9.95 -3.66
CA PHE A 56 -8.52 10.15 -3.94
C PHE A 56 -8.26 11.59 -4.38
N LYS A 57 -8.94 12.03 -5.45
CA LYS A 57 -8.78 13.37 -6.01
C LYS A 57 -8.98 14.46 -4.96
N ARG A 58 -10.11 14.41 -4.24
CA ARG A 58 -10.43 15.41 -3.23
C ARG A 58 -9.38 15.47 -2.12
N ASP A 59 -9.01 14.33 -1.55
CA ASP A 59 -8.19 14.28 -0.33
C ASP A 59 -6.72 14.58 -0.65
N VAL A 60 -6.16 14.03 -1.73
CA VAL A 60 -4.78 14.30 -2.15
C VAL A 60 -4.61 15.74 -2.61
N VAL A 61 -5.54 16.27 -3.42
CA VAL A 61 -5.51 17.68 -3.84
C VAL A 61 -5.62 18.62 -2.64
N SER A 62 -6.50 18.30 -1.67
CA SER A 62 -6.63 19.11 -0.46
C SER A 62 -5.34 19.10 0.36
N LEU A 63 -4.71 17.95 0.53
CA LEU A 63 -3.44 17.81 1.23
C LEU A 63 -2.35 18.65 0.55
N ILE A 64 -2.17 18.49 -0.76
CA ILE A 64 -1.16 19.23 -1.51
C ILE A 64 -1.37 20.73 -1.36
N LYS A 65 -2.60 21.23 -1.51
CA LYS A 65 -2.91 22.67 -1.34
C LYS A 65 -2.62 23.20 0.06
N GLN A 66 -2.76 22.35 1.10
CA GLN A 66 -2.44 22.73 2.47
C GLN A 66 -0.94 22.87 2.73
N ILE A 67 -0.13 22.00 2.08
CA ILE A 67 1.31 21.94 2.32
C ILE A 67 2.14 22.65 1.25
N ASP A 68 1.53 23.16 0.19
CA ASP A 68 2.21 23.76 -0.97
C ASP A 68 3.13 24.93 -0.61
N LYS A 69 2.83 25.62 0.51
CA LYS A 69 3.66 26.70 1.03
C LYS A 69 4.89 26.22 1.83
N GLN A 70 5.00 24.93 2.08
CA GLN A 70 6.14 24.35 2.75
C GLN A 70 7.24 24.02 1.74
N ASN A 71 8.49 24.27 2.13
CA ASN A 71 9.63 23.83 1.37
C ASN A 71 9.92 22.36 1.72
N ASN A 72 10.42 21.57 0.74
CA ASN A 72 10.87 20.19 0.94
C ASN A 72 9.79 19.21 1.44
N PHE A 73 8.66 19.18 0.75
CA PHE A 73 7.68 18.12 0.93
C PHE A 73 7.55 17.27 -0.33
N PHE A 74 7.13 16.04 -0.14
CA PHE A 74 6.67 15.13 -1.18
C PHE A 74 5.37 14.47 -0.74
N VAL A 75 4.52 14.14 -1.69
CA VAL A 75 3.31 13.36 -1.46
C VAL A 75 3.39 12.10 -2.31
N THR A 76 3.12 10.98 -1.72
CA THR A 76 2.95 9.69 -2.41
C THR A 76 1.68 9.01 -1.91
N THR A 77 1.29 7.94 -2.56
CA THR A 77 0.19 7.08 -2.16
C THR A 77 0.70 5.68 -1.85
N MET A 78 -0.05 4.89 -1.13
CA MET A 78 0.12 3.45 -1.02
C MET A 78 -1.27 2.84 -0.95
N PHE A 79 -1.80 2.51 -2.12
CA PHE A 79 -3.13 1.95 -2.30
C PHE A 79 -3.02 0.55 -2.88
N ASP A 80 -3.78 -0.38 -2.35
CA ASP A 80 -3.89 -1.71 -2.93
C ASP A 80 -4.59 -1.62 -4.30
N PHE A 81 -4.04 -2.27 -5.33
CA PHE A 81 -4.64 -2.32 -6.67
C PHE A 81 -6.09 -2.81 -6.62
N TYR A 82 -6.37 -3.81 -5.78
CA TYR A 82 -7.73 -4.32 -5.59
C TYR A 82 -8.66 -3.40 -4.79
N GLY A 83 -8.09 -2.41 -4.10
CA GLY A 83 -8.86 -1.42 -3.36
C GLY A 83 -9.38 -0.27 -4.22
N LEU A 84 -8.95 -0.17 -5.50
CA LEU A 84 -9.30 0.94 -6.37
C LEU A 84 -10.70 0.78 -6.96
N GLU A 85 -11.52 1.82 -6.84
CA GLU A 85 -12.88 1.87 -7.39
C GLU A 85 -13.08 3.13 -8.24
N ASP A 86 -13.82 3.00 -9.33
CA ASP A 86 -14.26 4.09 -10.21
C ASP A 86 -13.08 4.92 -10.83
N PHE A 87 -11.89 4.34 -10.88
CA PHE A 87 -10.78 4.97 -11.61
C PHE A 87 -11.08 4.97 -13.11
N PRO A 88 -10.82 6.08 -13.82
CA PRO A 88 -11.13 6.22 -15.24
C PRO A 88 -10.14 5.44 -16.12
N VAL A 89 -10.08 4.13 -15.92
CA VAL A 89 -9.19 3.21 -16.61
C VAL A 89 -9.96 2.52 -17.74
N GLN A 90 -9.74 2.97 -18.98
CA GLN A 90 -10.31 2.32 -20.15
C GLN A 90 -9.41 1.15 -20.57
N ASP A 91 -10.04 0.00 -20.87
CA ASP A 91 -9.35 -1.19 -21.41
C ASP A 91 -8.17 -1.74 -20.59
N ILE A 92 -8.09 -1.40 -19.30
CA ILE A 92 -7.00 -1.87 -18.42
C ILE A 92 -7.00 -3.41 -18.31
N GLU A 93 -8.15 -4.06 -18.49
CA GLU A 93 -8.25 -5.51 -18.46
C GLU A 93 -7.52 -6.17 -19.64
N GLN A 94 -7.41 -5.47 -20.78
CA GLN A 94 -6.69 -5.94 -21.97
C GLN A 94 -5.16 -5.85 -21.83
N VAL A 95 -4.68 -5.13 -20.80
CA VAL A 95 -3.25 -5.03 -20.52
C VAL A 95 -2.80 -6.25 -19.73
N ASN A 96 -2.10 -7.18 -20.37
CA ASN A 96 -1.65 -8.43 -19.74
C ASN A 96 -0.50 -8.25 -18.73
N ASN A 97 0.20 -7.14 -18.77
CA ASN A 97 1.33 -6.88 -17.88
C ASN A 97 0.88 -6.03 -16.69
N ILE A 98 1.01 -6.56 -15.48
CA ILE A 98 0.57 -5.91 -14.25
C ILE A 98 1.29 -4.60 -13.98
N TYR A 99 2.58 -4.52 -14.24
CA TYR A 99 3.36 -3.28 -14.08
C TYR A 99 2.90 -2.18 -15.05
N LYS A 100 2.47 -2.53 -16.26
CA LYS A 100 1.87 -1.55 -17.19
C LYS A 100 0.50 -1.08 -16.72
N LYS A 101 -0.26 -1.93 -16.01
CA LYS A 101 -1.51 -1.50 -15.39
C LYS A 101 -1.25 -0.49 -14.28
N GLU A 102 -0.27 -0.77 -13.44
CA GLU A 102 0.18 0.11 -12.37
C GLU A 102 0.63 1.46 -12.95
N GLU A 103 1.59 1.48 -13.87
CA GLU A 103 2.08 2.69 -14.54
C GLU A 103 0.94 3.53 -15.13
N TYR A 104 -0.05 2.88 -15.73
CA TYR A 104 -1.20 3.56 -16.32
C TYR A 104 -2.07 4.24 -15.27
N ILE A 105 -2.36 3.58 -14.15
CA ILE A 105 -3.15 4.16 -13.06
C ILE A 105 -2.37 5.29 -12.38
N GLU A 106 -1.09 5.09 -12.10
CA GLU A 106 -0.23 6.12 -11.51
C GLU A 106 -0.15 7.35 -12.38
N LYS A 107 -0.08 7.17 -13.72
CA LYS A 107 -0.15 8.28 -14.66
C LYS A 107 -1.48 9.04 -14.57
N ILE A 108 -2.62 8.35 -14.49
CA ILE A 108 -3.94 8.98 -14.31
C ILE A 108 -3.97 9.77 -13.00
N MET A 109 -3.44 9.22 -11.93
CA MET A 109 -3.37 9.89 -10.62
C MET A 109 -2.53 11.16 -10.71
N LEU A 110 -1.34 11.07 -11.32
CA LEU A 110 -0.45 12.20 -11.50
C LEU A 110 -1.11 13.31 -12.33
N ASP A 111 -1.61 12.96 -13.51
CA ASP A 111 -2.25 13.93 -14.43
C ASP A 111 -3.44 14.62 -13.74
N THR A 112 -4.25 13.88 -12.98
CA THR A 112 -5.39 14.41 -12.22
C THR A 112 -4.96 15.45 -11.18
N VAL A 113 -3.91 15.17 -10.44
CA VAL A 113 -3.38 16.07 -9.41
C VAL A 113 -2.78 17.32 -10.06
N LEU A 114 -1.97 17.17 -11.10
CA LEU A 114 -1.32 18.28 -11.80
C LEU A 114 -2.33 19.22 -12.48
N GLN A 115 -3.40 18.68 -13.05
CA GLN A 115 -4.48 19.48 -13.63
C GLN A 115 -5.28 20.28 -12.59
N THR A 116 -5.30 19.83 -11.34
CA THR A 116 -6.14 20.43 -10.29
C THR A 116 -5.34 21.30 -9.32
N THR A 117 -4.02 21.14 -9.32
CA THR A 117 -3.09 21.90 -8.47
C THR A 117 -2.03 22.57 -9.35
N GLN A 118 -1.28 23.50 -8.79
CA GLN A 118 -0.08 24.04 -9.44
C GLN A 118 1.20 23.38 -8.88
N CYS A 119 1.05 22.17 -8.34
CA CYS A 119 2.15 21.42 -7.77
C CYS A 119 3.18 21.06 -8.84
N HIS A 120 4.47 21.17 -8.49
CA HIS A 120 5.52 20.69 -9.37
C HIS A 120 5.42 19.16 -9.52
N PRO A 121 5.57 18.59 -10.73
CA PRO A 121 5.40 17.14 -10.96
C PRO A 121 6.19 16.23 -10.00
N GLU A 122 7.40 16.65 -9.65
CA GLU A 122 8.26 15.88 -8.72
C GLU A 122 7.75 15.86 -7.27
N ARG A 123 6.76 16.68 -6.92
CA ARG A 123 6.21 16.75 -5.56
C ARG A 123 5.12 15.71 -5.30
N PHE A 124 4.53 15.15 -6.33
CA PHE A 124 3.56 14.07 -6.21
C PHE A 124 4.03 12.86 -7.00
N ILE A 125 4.35 11.78 -6.29
CA ILE A 125 4.84 10.53 -6.84
C ILE A 125 3.80 9.46 -6.44
N PRO A 126 2.77 9.20 -7.26
CA PRO A 126 1.78 8.16 -6.95
C PRO A 126 2.45 6.79 -6.88
N TYR A 127 1.94 5.92 -6.03
CA TYR A 127 2.34 4.53 -5.93
C TYR A 127 1.12 3.66 -5.66
N ILE A 128 1.03 2.56 -6.39
CA ILE A 128 0.02 1.51 -6.25
C ILE A 128 0.72 0.22 -5.83
N GLN A 129 0.31 -0.35 -4.70
CA GLN A 129 0.74 -1.67 -4.28
C GLN A 129 0.07 -2.72 -5.16
N LEU A 130 0.85 -3.53 -5.86
CA LEU A 130 0.32 -4.58 -6.72
C LEU A 130 -0.51 -5.57 -5.90
N TYR A 131 -1.76 -5.72 -6.29
CA TYR A 131 -2.80 -6.53 -5.68
C TYR A 131 -3.12 -6.14 -4.24
N GLU A 132 -2.34 -6.59 -3.25
CA GLU A 132 -2.57 -6.34 -1.83
C GLU A 132 -1.24 -6.24 -1.06
N LEU A 133 -1.21 -5.43 0.00
CA LEU A 133 -0.07 -5.32 0.93
C LEU A 133 0.36 -6.70 1.46
N GLU A 134 -0.58 -7.60 1.69
CA GLU A 134 -0.33 -8.95 2.19
C GLU A 134 0.59 -9.77 1.28
N GLY A 135 0.74 -9.40 0.00
CA GLY A 135 1.73 -10.00 -0.89
C GLY A 135 3.16 -9.88 -0.36
N LEU A 136 3.49 -8.74 0.24
CA LEU A 136 4.83 -8.49 0.79
C LEU A 136 5.20 -9.43 1.95
N PHE A 137 4.23 -10.03 2.63
CA PHE A 137 4.49 -11.00 3.71
C PHE A 137 5.16 -12.29 3.22
N PHE A 138 5.01 -12.60 1.95
CA PHE A 138 5.70 -13.72 1.34
C PHE A 138 7.17 -13.44 0.97
N SER A 139 7.67 -12.22 1.20
CA SER A 139 9.08 -11.88 0.96
C SER A 139 10.02 -12.69 1.87
N ASP A 140 9.57 -12.98 3.10
CA ASP A 140 10.30 -13.80 4.06
C ASP A 140 9.30 -14.69 4.85
N VAL A 141 9.06 -15.87 4.31
CA VAL A 141 8.12 -16.84 4.89
C VAL A 141 8.57 -17.36 6.27
N GLU A 142 9.88 -17.50 6.49
CA GLU A 142 10.40 -17.96 7.78
C GLU A 142 10.16 -16.90 8.86
N LYS A 143 10.45 -15.64 8.55
CA LYS A 143 10.17 -14.51 9.43
C LYS A 143 8.67 -14.39 9.71
N LEU A 144 7.83 -14.49 8.69
CA LEU A 144 6.37 -14.52 8.85
C LEU A 144 5.95 -15.62 9.83
N CYS A 145 6.45 -16.84 9.67
CA CYS A 145 6.08 -17.96 10.54
C CYS A 145 6.70 -17.87 11.94
N SER A 146 7.77 -17.12 12.14
CA SER A 146 8.38 -16.93 13.46
C SER A 146 7.52 -16.12 14.44
N ILE A 147 6.52 -15.40 13.93
CA ILE A 147 5.63 -14.54 14.72
C ILE A 147 4.79 -15.37 15.72
N GLN A 148 4.39 -16.57 15.30
CA GLN A 148 3.57 -17.45 16.12
C GLN A 148 4.18 -18.87 16.15
N PRO A 149 4.47 -19.44 17.31
CA PRO A 149 5.11 -20.76 17.40
C PRO A 149 4.37 -21.88 16.66
N ASN A 150 3.05 -21.81 16.57
CA ASN A 150 2.23 -22.79 15.85
C ASN A 150 2.23 -22.63 14.32
N TRP A 151 2.86 -21.58 13.78
CA TRP A 151 2.94 -21.34 12.33
C TRP A 151 4.16 -22.00 11.68
N TYR A 152 5.18 -22.41 12.44
CA TYR A 152 6.36 -23.10 11.88
C TYR A 152 6.01 -24.33 11.03
N LYS A 153 4.94 -25.03 11.36
CA LYS A 153 4.44 -26.18 10.59
C LYS A 153 3.95 -25.82 9.19
N PHE A 154 3.70 -24.56 8.91
CA PHE A 154 3.19 -24.08 7.63
C PHE A 154 4.26 -23.48 6.70
N ILE A 155 5.52 -23.39 7.16
CA ILE A 155 6.62 -22.81 6.35
C ILE A 155 6.67 -23.44 4.96
N SER A 156 6.71 -24.79 4.88
CA SER A 156 6.80 -25.47 3.59
C SER A 156 5.62 -25.17 2.68
N GLN A 157 4.42 -25.04 3.21
CA GLN A 157 3.23 -24.74 2.42
C GLN A 157 3.25 -23.30 1.90
N LEU A 158 3.63 -22.35 2.73
CA LEU A 158 3.75 -20.94 2.32
C LEU A 158 4.93 -20.72 1.37
N GLN A 159 6.04 -21.44 1.57
CA GLN A 159 7.18 -21.40 0.68
C GLN A 159 6.85 -21.96 -0.71
N ASN A 160 6.04 -23.02 -0.80
CA ASN A 160 5.55 -23.51 -2.07
C ASN A 160 4.71 -22.45 -2.79
N ILE A 161 3.78 -21.79 -2.08
CA ILE A 161 3.02 -20.67 -2.66
C ILE A 161 3.96 -19.59 -3.19
N ARG A 162 4.97 -19.20 -2.41
CA ARG A 162 5.95 -18.18 -2.83
C ARG A 162 6.72 -18.58 -4.07
N ASN A 163 7.13 -19.84 -4.17
CA ASN A 163 7.96 -20.36 -5.25
C ASN A 163 7.19 -20.51 -6.60
N ASP A 164 5.87 -20.54 -6.56
CA ASP A 164 5.02 -20.58 -7.76
C ASP A 164 5.00 -19.24 -8.52
N PHE A 165 5.58 -18.18 -7.95
CA PHE A 165 5.54 -16.83 -8.51
C PHE A 165 6.93 -16.21 -8.60
N GLU A 166 7.13 -15.33 -9.58
CA GLU A 166 8.40 -14.64 -9.81
C GLU A 166 8.76 -13.75 -8.62
N THR A 167 7.83 -12.94 -8.16
CA THR A 167 7.99 -12.08 -6.98
C THR A 167 6.80 -12.25 -6.03
N PRO A 168 6.91 -11.82 -4.76
CA PRO A 168 5.77 -11.77 -3.85
C PRO A 168 4.57 -10.99 -4.40
N GLU A 169 4.84 -9.93 -5.15
CA GLU A 169 3.82 -9.06 -5.75
C GLU A 169 3.03 -9.74 -6.88
N HIS A 170 3.54 -10.85 -7.45
CA HIS A 170 2.81 -11.64 -8.43
C HIS A 170 1.87 -12.67 -7.80
N ILE A 171 1.89 -12.82 -6.46
CA ILE A 171 1.05 -13.80 -5.78
C ILE A 171 -0.42 -13.39 -5.90
N ASN A 172 -0.99 -13.73 -7.04
CA ASN A 172 -2.40 -13.56 -7.32
C ASN A 172 -2.80 -14.35 -8.57
N ASN A 173 -3.96 -14.97 -8.55
CA ASN A 173 -4.57 -15.57 -9.76
C ASN A 173 -6.04 -15.19 -9.88
N SER A 174 -6.71 -14.82 -8.79
CA SER A 174 -8.12 -14.46 -8.73
C SER A 174 -8.46 -13.88 -7.36
N PHE A 175 -9.68 -13.43 -7.17
CA PHE A 175 -10.18 -12.98 -5.87
C PHE A 175 -10.02 -14.03 -4.77
N ASP A 176 -10.19 -15.31 -5.09
CA ASP A 176 -10.11 -16.42 -4.12
C ASP A 176 -8.67 -16.87 -3.81
N THR A 177 -7.71 -16.48 -4.64
CA THR A 177 -6.29 -16.86 -4.52
C THR A 177 -5.36 -15.69 -4.26
N LYS A 178 -5.90 -14.51 -3.96
CA LYS A 178 -5.14 -13.33 -3.58
C LYS A 178 -4.36 -13.52 -2.27
N PRO A 179 -3.31 -12.73 -2.01
CA PRO A 179 -2.42 -12.91 -0.87
C PRO A 179 -3.13 -13.08 0.46
N SER A 180 -4.07 -12.20 0.80
CA SER A 180 -4.84 -12.27 2.04
C SER A 180 -5.60 -13.60 2.20
N LYS A 181 -6.20 -14.11 1.10
CA LYS A 181 -6.92 -15.40 1.12
C LYS A 181 -5.99 -16.59 1.26
N ARG A 182 -4.81 -16.55 0.64
CA ARG A 182 -3.80 -17.61 0.80
C ARG A 182 -3.30 -17.68 2.24
N LEU A 183 -3.02 -16.54 2.86
CA LEU A 183 -2.64 -16.49 4.27
C LEU A 183 -3.78 -16.97 5.18
N GLU A 184 -5.01 -16.55 4.91
CA GLU A 184 -6.19 -16.99 5.65
C GLU A 184 -6.32 -18.51 5.62
N ASN A 185 -6.25 -19.11 4.45
CA ASN A 185 -6.44 -20.55 4.28
C ASN A 185 -5.35 -21.39 4.95
N VAL A 186 -4.12 -20.88 4.98
CA VAL A 186 -2.98 -21.62 5.55
C VAL A 186 -2.85 -21.40 7.05
N LEU A 187 -2.87 -20.15 7.50
CA LEU A 187 -2.53 -19.79 8.88
C LEU A 187 -3.74 -19.78 9.82
N PHE A 188 -4.94 -19.55 9.32
CA PHE A 188 -6.12 -19.25 10.14
C PHE A 188 -7.31 -20.20 9.97
N SER A 189 -7.12 -21.34 9.27
CA SER A 189 -8.21 -22.33 9.17
C SER A 189 -8.60 -22.82 10.57
N PRO A 190 -9.87 -22.77 11.02
CA PRO A 190 -11.06 -22.61 10.18
C PRO A 190 -11.79 -21.26 10.24
N LYS A 191 -11.31 -20.20 10.87
CA LYS A 191 -12.00 -18.89 10.81
C LYS A 191 -11.05 -17.70 11.04
N TYR A 192 -10.65 -17.07 9.96
CA TYR A 192 -10.14 -15.72 9.96
C TYR A 192 -11.27 -14.73 10.28
N ASN A 193 -11.06 -13.85 11.24
CA ASN A 193 -11.93 -12.70 11.46
C ASN A 193 -11.11 -11.40 11.37
N SER A 194 -11.79 -10.28 11.16
CA SER A 194 -11.16 -8.96 11.01
C SER A 194 -10.20 -8.58 12.15
N LYS A 195 -10.36 -9.17 13.35
CA LYS A 195 -9.45 -8.97 14.50
C LYS A 195 -8.07 -9.59 14.28
N THR A 196 -7.98 -10.65 13.48
CA THR A 196 -6.70 -11.31 13.19
C THR A 196 -5.88 -10.51 12.19
N LYS A 197 -6.53 -9.82 11.25
CA LYS A 197 -5.87 -8.89 10.32
C LYS A 197 -5.17 -7.74 11.08
N THR A 198 -5.80 -7.23 12.11
CA THR A 198 -5.23 -6.19 13.01
C THR A 198 -4.07 -6.71 13.86
N LEU A 199 -4.04 -8.00 14.17
CA LEU A 199 -2.94 -8.62 14.93
C LEU A 199 -1.70 -8.90 14.07
N LEU A 200 -1.87 -9.11 12.78
CA LEU A 200 -0.73 -9.32 11.86
C LEU A 200 0.04 -8.03 11.59
N SER A 201 -0.69 -6.92 11.50
CA SER A 201 -0.12 -5.62 11.15
C SER A 201 1.05 -5.16 12.08
N PRO A 202 0.97 -5.25 13.43
CA PRO A 202 2.07 -4.84 14.29
C PRO A 202 3.13 -5.92 14.53
N ILE A 203 2.91 -7.16 14.10
CA ILE A 203 3.74 -8.30 14.49
C ILE A 203 4.65 -8.78 13.33
N ILE A 204 4.23 -8.54 12.09
CA ILE A 204 4.97 -9.03 10.90
C ILE A 204 6.14 -8.12 10.52
N TRP A 205 6.21 -6.93 11.11
CA TRP A 205 7.22 -5.93 10.76
C TRP A 205 8.31 -5.74 11.82
#